data_e1f87bd69f8851fec52672c95eaa7522
#
_entry.id   e1f87bd69f8851fec52672c95eaa7522
#
_cell.length_a   1.000
_cell.length_b   1.000
_cell.length_c   1.000
_cell.angle_alpha   90.00
_cell.angle_beta   90.00
_cell.angle_gamma   90.00
#
_symmetry.space_group_name_H-M   'P 1'
#
loop_
_entity.id
_entity.type
_entity.pdbx_description
1 polymer ?
#
loop_
_entity_poly.entity_id
_entity_poly.type
_entity_poly.pdbx_seq_one_letter_code
_entity_poly.pdbx_strand_id
1 'polypeptide(L)'
;MGLERLAVVMQDVDNLFEVDTVAAVLHHVERISGKQYGANEKDDISIRVITDHIRATVFMASDGILPSNEGRGYVMRRLLRRAARHGRMLGIDHPFLTDLVDTVIISSEVGYPELREHESYIKKVIGTEEERFYKTIDSGMNILNGMIQHLHETHKKILSGLDVFKLNDTCLLYTSDAADDK
;
A
#
# COMPACT_ATOMS: atom_id res chain seq x y z
N MET A 1 -4.37 20.60 17.08
CA MET A 1 -4.07 20.75 15.62
C MET A 1 -2.96 19.76 15.30
N GLY A 2 -3.03 19.05 14.16
CA GLY A 2 -1.98 18.09 13.81
C GLY A 2 -0.73 18.81 13.29
N LEU A 3 0.46 18.24 13.56
CA LEU A 3 1.75 18.80 13.15
C LEU A 3 1.81 19.07 11.64
N GLU A 4 1.42 18.11 10.82
CA GLU A 4 1.45 18.22 9.36
C GLU A 4 0.52 19.33 8.83
N ARG A 5 -0.66 19.51 9.45
CA ARG A 5 -1.55 20.64 9.09
C ARG A 5 -0.96 22.00 9.44
N LEU A 6 -0.18 22.08 10.51
CA LEU A 6 0.56 23.28 10.85
C LEU A 6 1.68 23.52 9.82
N ALA A 7 2.40 22.45 9.44
CA ALA A 7 3.45 22.51 8.44
C ALA A 7 2.94 23.00 7.06
N VAL A 8 1.75 22.57 6.63
CA VAL A 8 1.10 23.09 5.41
C VAL A 8 1.00 24.61 5.44
N VAL A 9 0.53 25.17 6.57
CA VAL A 9 0.41 26.64 6.72
C VAL A 9 1.76 27.31 6.77
N MET A 10 2.73 26.72 7.50
CA MET A 10 4.06 27.33 7.68
C MET A 10 4.93 27.27 6.42
N GLN A 11 4.75 26.26 5.60
CA GLN A 11 5.48 26.07 4.32
C GLN A 11 4.75 26.67 3.12
N ASP A 12 3.54 27.22 3.33
CA ASP A 12 2.70 27.85 2.28
C ASP A 12 2.48 26.91 1.09
N VAL A 13 2.08 25.65 1.39
CA VAL A 13 1.78 24.62 0.39
C VAL A 13 0.28 24.30 0.38
N ASP A 14 -0.24 23.77 -0.73
CA ASP A 14 -1.68 23.57 -0.93
C ASP A 14 -2.24 22.39 -0.13
N ASN A 15 -1.43 21.35 0.09
CA ASN A 15 -1.89 20.15 0.79
C ASN A 15 -0.76 19.47 1.57
N LEU A 16 -1.14 18.51 2.42
CA LEU A 16 -0.20 17.83 3.31
C LEU A 16 0.84 16.96 2.56
N PHE A 17 0.57 16.53 1.33
CA PHE A 17 1.51 15.72 0.53
C PHE A 17 2.65 16.55 -0.05
N GLU A 18 2.54 17.88 -0.03
CA GLU A 18 3.57 18.82 -0.47
C GLU A 18 4.47 19.28 0.68
N VAL A 19 4.12 18.95 1.93
CA VAL A 19 5.00 19.19 3.09
C VAL A 19 6.29 18.39 2.92
N ASP A 20 7.44 18.99 3.19
CA ASP A 20 8.79 18.48 2.93
C ASP A 20 9.00 17.02 3.37
N THR A 21 8.60 16.68 4.59
CA THR A 21 8.75 15.32 5.15
C THR A 21 7.86 14.28 4.45
N VAL A 22 6.71 14.69 3.91
CA VAL A 22 5.78 13.82 3.19
C VAL A 22 6.15 13.76 1.72
N ALA A 23 6.47 14.90 1.12
CA ALA A 23 6.86 15.02 -0.29
C ALA A 23 8.07 14.16 -0.64
N ALA A 24 9.03 14.00 0.27
CA ALA A 24 10.18 13.12 0.07
C ALA A 24 9.77 11.68 -0.26
N VAL A 25 8.79 11.13 0.46
CA VAL A 25 8.26 9.77 0.21
C VAL A 25 7.44 9.74 -1.08
N LEU A 26 6.59 10.75 -1.30
CA LEU A 26 5.80 10.88 -2.53
C LEU A 26 6.69 10.87 -3.77
N HIS A 27 7.74 11.70 -3.81
CA HIS A 27 8.69 11.73 -4.93
C HIS A 27 9.47 10.42 -5.11
N HIS A 28 9.66 9.65 -4.04
CA HIS A 28 10.24 8.32 -4.17
C HIS A 28 9.27 7.36 -4.86
N VAL A 29 7.97 7.40 -4.52
CA VAL A 29 6.93 6.62 -5.22
C VAL A 29 6.87 7.00 -6.70
N GLU A 30 6.95 8.28 -7.06
CA GLU A 30 7.00 8.74 -8.45
C GLU A 30 8.19 8.11 -9.20
N ARG A 31 9.37 8.10 -8.60
CA ARG A 31 10.59 7.52 -9.22
C ARG A 31 10.46 6.02 -9.48
N ILE A 32 9.90 5.27 -8.52
CA ILE A 32 9.73 3.82 -8.66
C ILE A 32 8.68 3.51 -9.72
N SER A 33 7.56 4.24 -9.71
CA SER A 33 6.43 3.99 -10.63
C SER A 33 6.62 4.58 -12.03
N GLY A 34 7.52 5.56 -12.17
CA GLY A 34 7.63 6.36 -13.41
C GLY A 34 6.42 7.25 -13.68
N LYS A 35 5.55 7.46 -12.68
CA LYS A 35 4.37 8.32 -12.75
C LYS A 35 4.65 9.65 -12.08
N GLN A 36 3.98 10.71 -12.55
CA GLN A 36 4.11 12.05 -12.00
C GLN A 36 2.82 12.44 -11.25
N TYR A 37 2.96 12.90 -10.03
CA TYR A 37 1.87 13.43 -9.23
C TYR A 37 1.30 14.70 -9.86
N GLY A 38 -0.02 14.84 -9.88
CA GLY A 38 -0.71 15.94 -10.55
C GLY A 38 -0.99 15.72 -12.04
N ALA A 39 -0.48 14.65 -12.66
CA ALA A 39 -0.73 14.36 -14.07
C ALA A 39 -2.03 13.60 -14.33
N ASN A 40 -2.45 12.74 -13.40
CA ASN A 40 -3.66 11.91 -13.53
C ASN A 40 -4.25 11.62 -12.15
N GLU A 41 -5.51 11.99 -11.94
CA GLU A 41 -6.21 11.84 -10.66
C GLU A 41 -6.19 10.40 -10.10
N LYS A 42 -6.29 9.36 -10.95
CA LYS A 42 -6.23 7.96 -10.50
C LYS A 42 -4.84 7.57 -10.02
N ASP A 43 -3.81 8.03 -10.71
CA ASP A 43 -2.43 7.79 -10.31
C ASP A 43 -2.11 8.57 -9.02
N ASP A 44 -2.64 9.80 -8.88
CA ASP A 44 -2.49 10.63 -7.70
C ASP A 44 -3.08 10.00 -6.44
N ILE A 45 -4.28 9.40 -6.56
CA ILE A 45 -4.89 8.65 -5.46
C ILE A 45 -3.95 7.51 -5.03
N SER A 46 -3.40 6.76 -5.98
CA SER A 46 -2.52 5.64 -5.68
C SER A 46 -1.21 6.09 -5.04
N ILE A 47 -0.60 7.15 -5.53
CA ILE A 47 0.62 7.74 -4.98
C ILE A 47 0.38 8.22 -3.54
N ARG A 48 -0.73 8.92 -3.28
CA ARG A 48 -1.11 9.37 -1.92
C ARG A 48 -1.33 8.22 -0.96
N VAL A 49 -2.05 7.18 -1.39
CA VAL A 49 -2.31 5.99 -0.57
C VAL A 49 -1.01 5.29 -0.19
N ILE A 50 -0.10 5.07 -1.14
CA ILE A 50 1.19 4.44 -0.87
C ILE A 50 1.99 5.30 0.13
N THR A 51 2.09 6.61 -0.12
CA THR A 51 2.83 7.55 0.72
C THR A 51 2.32 7.56 2.17
N ASP A 52 1.02 7.66 2.36
CA ASP A 52 0.40 7.67 3.70
C ASP A 52 0.59 6.34 4.43
N HIS A 53 0.31 5.24 3.74
CA HIS A 53 0.31 3.91 4.35
C HIS A 53 1.70 3.42 4.70
N ILE A 54 2.72 3.68 3.86
CA ILE A 54 4.09 3.26 4.18
C ILE A 54 4.62 4.00 5.40
N ARG A 55 4.35 5.30 5.51
CA ARG A 55 4.74 6.08 6.69
C ARG A 55 4.11 5.50 7.96
N ALA A 56 2.80 5.28 7.96
CA ALA A 56 2.10 4.70 9.10
C ALA A 56 2.66 3.32 9.48
N THR A 57 2.91 2.45 8.50
CA THR A 57 3.37 1.07 8.76
C THR A 57 4.81 0.99 9.23
N VAL A 58 5.68 1.91 8.83
CA VAL A 58 7.05 2.03 9.35
C VAL A 58 7.04 2.33 10.85
N PHE A 59 6.23 3.31 11.29
CA PHE A 59 6.09 3.61 12.71
C PHE A 59 5.44 2.46 13.49
N MET A 60 4.39 1.84 12.94
CA MET A 60 3.76 0.67 13.56
C MET A 60 4.76 -0.49 13.74
N ALA A 61 5.61 -0.74 12.74
CA ALA A 61 6.63 -1.79 12.83
C ALA A 61 7.69 -1.44 13.87
N SER A 62 8.14 -0.18 13.95
CA SER A 62 9.06 0.29 14.98
C SER A 62 8.50 0.11 16.40
N ASP A 63 7.19 0.32 16.57
CA ASP A 63 6.47 0.10 17.83
C ASP A 63 6.22 -1.40 18.13
N GLY A 64 6.78 -2.31 17.34
CA GLY A 64 6.68 -3.76 17.54
C GLY A 64 5.35 -4.37 17.10
N ILE A 65 4.52 -3.66 16.33
CA ILE A 65 3.29 -4.23 15.78
C ILE A 65 3.64 -5.12 14.58
N LEU A 66 3.15 -6.36 14.59
CA LEU A 66 3.32 -7.33 13.50
C LEU A 66 2.03 -7.48 12.70
N PRO A 67 2.10 -7.64 11.36
CA PRO A 67 0.93 -7.96 10.56
C PRO A 67 0.26 -9.24 11.02
N SER A 68 -1.04 -9.19 11.33
CA SER A 68 -1.82 -10.32 11.82
C SER A 68 -3.26 -10.30 11.29
N ASN A 69 -4.08 -11.29 11.68
CA ASN A 69 -5.49 -11.34 11.29
C ASN A 69 -6.41 -10.59 12.27
N GLU A 70 -5.89 -10.15 13.42
CA GLU A 70 -6.69 -9.56 14.49
C GLU A 70 -6.04 -8.32 15.09
N GLY A 71 -6.84 -7.50 15.73
CA GLY A 71 -6.39 -6.35 16.51
C GLY A 71 -5.60 -5.32 15.69
N ARG A 72 -4.56 -4.73 16.30
CA ARG A 72 -3.72 -3.70 15.67
C ARG A 72 -2.93 -4.25 14.47
N GLY A 73 -2.51 -5.51 14.53
CA GLY A 73 -1.78 -6.16 13.44
C GLY A 73 -2.63 -6.35 12.18
N TYR A 74 -3.96 -6.51 12.32
CA TYR A 74 -4.87 -6.53 11.18
C TYR A 74 -4.87 -5.19 10.44
N VAL A 75 -4.90 -4.07 11.17
CA VAL A 75 -4.84 -2.74 10.56
C VAL A 75 -3.53 -2.57 9.78
N MET A 76 -2.39 -2.92 10.39
CA MET A 76 -1.09 -2.87 9.71
C MET A 76 -1.06 -3.70 8.44
N ARG A 77 -1.54 -4.95 8.52
CA ARG A 77 -1.62 -5.85 7.35
C ARG A 77 -2.48 -5.25 6.23
N ARG A 78 -3.64 -4.67 6.59
CA ARG A 78 -4.54 -4.03 5.64
C ARG A 78 -3.87 -2.84 4.94
N LEU A 79 -3.17 -1.98 5.69
CA LEU A 79 -2.46 -0.83 5.13
C LEU A 79 -1.35 -1.27 4.16
N LEU A 80 -0.51 -2.26 4.55
CA LEU A 80 0.55 -2.79 3.69
C LEU A 80 0.01 -3.38 2.38
N ARG A 81 -1.03 -4.22 2.48
CA ARG A 81 -1.64 -4.84 1.30
C ARG A 81 -2.31 -3.83 0.39
N ARG A 82 -2.94 -2.79 0.97
CA ARG A 82 -3.52 -1.70 0.20
C ARG A 82 -2.43 -0.91 -0.53
N ALA A 83 -1.33 -0.56 0.12
CA ALA A 83 -0.21 0.10 -0.52
C ALA A 83 0.38 -0.74 -1.67
N ALA A 84 0.62 -2.04 -1.45
CA ALA A 84 1.11 -2.96 -2.49
C ALA A 84 0.14 -3.08 -3.68
N ARG A 85 -1.17 -3.13 -3.42
CA ARG A 85 -2.20 -3.11 -4.48
C ARG A 85 -2.14 -1.83 -5.31
N HIS A 86 -2.04 -0.66 -4.66
CA HIS A 86 -1.92 0.61 -5.37
C HIS A 86 -0.62 0.69 -6.17
N GLY A 87 0.48 0.08 -5.70
CA GLY A 87 1.69 -0.09 -6.49
C GLY A 87 1.45 -0.85 -7.81
N ARG A 88 0.71 -1.97 -7.74
CA ARG A 88 0.28 -2.69 -8.95
C ARG A 88 -0.57 -1.84 -9.90
N MET A 89 -1.44 -0.99 -9.37
CA MET A 89 -2.25 -0.07 -10.19
C MET A 89 -1.39 1.00 -10.90
N LEU A 90 -0.27 1.39 -10.29
CA LEU A 90 0.73 2.28 -10.91
C LEU A 90 1.65 1.57 -11.91
N GLY A 91 1.55 0.24 -12.03
CA GLY A 91 2.37 -0.57 -12.93
C GLY A 91 3.63 -1.17 -12.30
N ILE A 92 3.78 -1.10 -10.98
CA ILE A 92 4.88 -1.75 -10.26
C ILE A 92 4.53 -3.23 -10.06
N ASP A 93 5.28 -4.13 -10.67
CA ASP A 93 5.02 -5.58 -10.70
C ASP A 93 5.85 -6.40 -9.72
N HIS A 94 6.71 -5.76 -8.93
CA HIS A 94 7.61 -6.36 -7.94
C HIS A 94 7.44 -5.73 -6.56
N PRO A 95 7.89 -6.38 -5.48
CA PRO A 95 7.95 -5.80 -4.14
C PRO A 95 8.80 -4.54 -4.14
N PHE A 96 8.30 -3.45 -3.56
CA PHE A 96 8.93 -2.12 -3.59
C PHE A 96 8.79 -1.34 -2.26
N LEU A 97 7.91 -1.79 -1.36
CA LEU A 97 7.64 -1.06 -0.12
C LEU A 97 8.88 -0.96 0.77
N THR A 98 9.76 -1.95 0.73
CA THR A 98 11.02 -1.92 1.49
C THR A 98 11.95 -0.80 1.06
N ASP A 99 11.93 -0.40 -0.22
CA ASP A 99 12.76 0.68 -0.73
C ASP A 99 12.31 2.04 -0.17
N LEU A 100 11.00 2.18 0.08
CA LEU A 100 10.41 3.38 0.66
C LEU A 100 10.73 3.56 2.16
N VAL A 101 11.04 2.46 2.88
CA VAL A 101 11.34 2.48 4.32
C VAL A 101 12.49 3.44 4.62
N ASP A 102 13.56 3.41 3.83
CA ASP A 102 14.72 4.29 4.03
C ASP A 102 14.35 5.77 3.94
N THR A 103 13.51 6.11 2.98
CA THR A 103 13.07 7.49 2.80
C THR A 103 12.19 7.96 3.97
N VAL A 104 11.32 7.09 4.49
CA VAL A 104 10.52 7.40 5.68
C VAL A 104 11.42 7.59 6.90
N ILE A 105 12.42 6.72 7.09
CA ILE A 105 13.38 6.85 8.21
C ILE A 105 14.15 8.16 8.09
N ILE A 106 14.78 8.43 6.96
CA ILE A 106 15.56 9.65 6.73
C ILE A 106 14.74 10.91 6.99
N SER A 107 13.49 10.94 6.56
CA SER A 107 12.62 12.10 6.75
C SER A 107 12.12 12.29 8.19
N SER A 108 12.29 11.28 9.05
CA SER A 108 11.69 11.24 10.39
C SER A 108 12.71 11.05 11.53
N GLU A 109 13.93 10.56 11.26
CA GLU A 109 14.91 10.14 12.27
C GLU A 109 15.37 11.27 13.20
N VAL A 110 15.29 12.53 12.77
CA VAL A 110 15.63 13.68 13.63
C VAL A 110 14.69 13.75 14.83
N GLY A 111 13.43 13.46 14.64
CA GLY A 111 12.43 13.43 15.72
C GLY A 111 12.23 12.04 16.35
N TYR A 112 12.61 10.99 15.64
CA TYR A 112 12.37 9.59 16.01
C TYR A 112 13.60 8.72 15.69
N PRO A 113 14.72 8.89 16.44
CA PRO A 113 15.98 8.18 16.19
C PRO A 113 15.84 6.65 16.27
N GLU A 114 14.86 6.15 17.04
CA GLU A 114 14.56 4.72 17.16
C GLU A 114 14.20 4.06 15.82
N LEU A 115 13.69 4.81 14.85
CA LEU A 115 13.42 4.29 13.51
C LEU A 115 14.69 3.79 12.83
N ARG A 116 15.81 4.50 13.00
CA ARG A 116 17.11 4.11 12.46
C ARG A 116 17.65 2.87 13.17
N GLU A 117 17.46 2.77 14.47
CA GLU A 117 17.90 1.62 15.26
C GLU A 117 17.14 0.35 14.86
N HIS A 118 15.85 0.48 14.50
CA HIS A 118 14.97 -0.63 14.12
C HIS A 118 14.92 -0.87 12.61
N GLU A 119 15.71 -0.19 11.78
CA GLU A 119 15.61 -0.23 10.31
C GLU A 119 15.56 -1.66 9.74
N SER A 120 16.50 -2.50 10.13
CA SER A 120 16.59 -3.88 9.61
C SER A 120 15.37 -4.73 9.99
N TYR A 121 14.83 -4.51 11.20
CA TYR A 121 13.63 -5.17 11.67
C TYR A 121 12.39 -4.69 10.89
N ILE A 122 12.24 -3.38 10.70
CA ILE A 122 11.14 -2.76 9.95
C ILE A 122 11.11 -3.31 8.52
N LYS A 123 12.26 -3.29 7.83
CA LYS A 123 12.39 -3.82 6.46
C LYS A 123 12.00 -5.30 6.38
N LYS A 124 12.44 -6.10 7.34
CA LYS A 124 12.09 -7.52 7.40
C LYS A 124 10.60 -7.74 7.58
N VAL A 125 9.94 -7.00 8.48
CA VAL A 125 8.50 -7.12 8.75
C VAL A 125 7.69 -6.74 7.51
N ILE A 126 7.99 -5.59 6.92
CA ILE A 126 7.27 -5.05 5.74
C ILE A 126 7.51 -5.96 4.53
N GLY A 127 8.75 -6.28 4.22
CA GLY A 127 9.10 -7.12 3.06
C GLY A 127 8.50 -8.53 3.14
N THR A 128 8.50 -9.14 4.32
CA THR A 128 7.89 -10.48 4.50
C THR A 128 6.39 -10.46 4.21
N GLU A 129 5.64 -9.44 4.67
CA GLU A 129 4.20 -9.36 4.42
C GLU A 129 3.92 -8.98 2.95
N GLU A 130 4.73 -8.11 2.37
CA GLU A 130 4.62 -7.73 0.96
C GLU A 130 4.83 -8.94 0.05
N GLU A 131 5.91 -9.71 0.22
CA GLU A 131 6.18 -10.92 -0.56
C GLU A 131 5.06 -11.97 -0.43
N ARG A 132 4.53 -12.17 0.78
CA ARG A 132 3.38 -13.05 1.01
C ARG A 132 2.16 -12.60 0.23
N PHE A 133 1.93 -11.28 0.21
CA PHE A 133 0.79 -10.73 -0.49
C PHE A 133 0.92 -10.85 -2.02
N TYR A 134 2.11 -10.62 -2.58
CA TYR A 134 2.35 -10.84 -4.01
C TYR A 134 2.08 -12.30 -4.41
N LYS A 135 2.58 -13.27 -3.65
CA LYS A 135 2.26 -14.70 -3.88
C LYS A 135 0.76 -14.99 -3.83
N THR A 136 0.04 -14.33 -2.91
CA THR A 136 -1.41 -14.48 -2.79
C THR A 136 -2.13 -13.89 -4.00
N ILE A 137 -1.72 -12.71 -4.47
CA ILE A 137 -2.27 -12.07 -5.69
C ILE A 137 -2.03 -12.97 -6.90
N ASP A 138 -0.81 -13.45 -7.11
CA ASP A 138 -0.46 -14.27 -8.26
C ASP A 138 -1.28 -15.57 -8.28
N SER A 139 -1.46 -16.22 -7.12
CA SER A 139 -2.36 -17.36 -6.98
C SER A 139 -3.80 -17.00 -7.33
N GLY A 140 -4.30 -15.87 -6.84
CA GLY A 140 -5.65 -15.40 -7.11
C GLY A 140 -5.88 -15.08 -8.58
N MET A 141 -4.92 -14.46 -9.23
CA MET A 141 -4.98 -14.18 -10.67
C MET A 141 -5.02 -15.46 -11.51
N ASN A 142 -4.24 -16.48 -11.13
CA ASN A 142 -4.28 -17.77 -11.79
C ASN A 142 -5.66 -18.46 -11.65
N ILE A 143 -6.25 -18.41 -10.46
CA ILE A 143 -7.61 -18.95 -10.22
C ILE A 143 -8.64 -18.15 -11.05
N LEU A 144 -8.56 -16.82 -11.03
CA LEU A 144 -9.47 -15.96 -11.80
C LEU A 144 -9.37 -16.22 -13.30
N ASN A 145 -8.17 -16.32 -13.84
CA ASN A 145 -7.94 -16.62 -15.25
C ASN A 145 -8.53 -17.99 -15.64
N GLY A 146 -8.38 -19.01 -14.79
CA GLY A 146 -9.02 -20.30 -14.99
C GLY A 146 -10.56 -20.23 -15.01
N MET A 147 -11.14 -19.42 -14.11
CA MET A 147 -12.59 -19.19 -14.09
C MET A 147 -13.08 -18.44 -15.32
N ILE A 148 -12.33 -17.44 -15.80
CA ILE A 148 -12.65 -16.70 -17.02
C ILE A 148 -12.60 -17.63 -18.25
N GLN A 149 -11.58 -18.48 -18.35
CA GLN A 149 -11.48 -19.46 -19.43
C GLN A 149 -12.67 -20.40 -19.42
N HIS A 150 -13.06 -20.93 -18.27
CA HIS A 150 -14.25 -21.79 -18.14
C HIS A 150 -15.55 -21.08 -18.53
N LEU A 151 -15.68 -19.77 -18.22
CA LEU A 151 -16.82 -18.96 -18.66
C LEU A 151 -16.87 -18.85 -20.19
N HIS A 152 -15.72 -18.63 -20.84
CA HIS A 152 -15.63 -18.60 -22.31
C HIS A 152 -16.03 -19.92 -22.92
N GLU A 153 -15.56 -21.06 -22.40
CA GLU A 153 -15.90 -22.41 -22.88
C GLU A 153 -17.39 -22.73 -22.71
N THR A 154 -18.01 -22.25 -21.62
CA THR A 154 -19.43 -22.51 -21.32
C THR A 154 -20.37 -21.42 -21.83
N HIS A 155 -19.88 -20.44 -22.61
CA HIS A 155 -20.62 -19.27 -23.10
C HIS A 155 -21.39 -18.50 -22.03
N LYS A 156 -20.93 -18.55 -20.77
CA LYS A 156 -21.45 -17.76 -19.64
C LYS A 156 -20.71 -16.43 -19.55
N LYS A 157 -21.41 -15.39 -19.10
CA LYS A 157 -20.85 -14.03 -18.94
C LYS A 157 -20.71 -13.57 -17.49
N ILE A 158 -21.15 -14.39 -16.54
CA ILE A 158 -21.24 -14.01 -15.12
C ILE A 158 -20.67 -15.13 -14.28
N LEU A 159 -19.75 -14.80 -13.38
CA LEU A 159 -19.23 -15.71 -12.37
C LEU A 159 -20.33 -16.04 -11.34
N SER A 160 -20.32 -17.26 -10.81
CA SER A 160 -21.25 -17.61 -9.73
C SER A 160 -20.85 -16.91 -8.43
N GLY A 161 -21.82 -16.65 -7.54
CA GLY A 161 -21.54 -16.09 -6.22
C GLY A 161 -20.57 -16.92 -5.39
N LEU A 162 -20.57 -18.25 -5.57
CA LEU A 162 -19.62 -19.16 -4.94
C LEU A 162 -18.19 -18.97 -5.46
N ASP A 163 -18.02 -18.73 -6.75
CA ASP A 163 -16.70 -18.49 -7.35
C ASP A 163 -16.13 -17.15 -6.88
N VAL A 164 -16.98 -16.13 -6.84
CA VAL A 164 -16.62 -14.80 -6.30
C VAL A 164 -16.24 -14.90 -4.82
N PHE A 165 -17.02 -15.66 -4.02
CA PHE A 165 -16.71 -15.87 -2.62
C PHE A 165 -15.37 -16.60 -2.41
N LYS A 166 -15.08 -17.65 -3.22
CA LYS A 166 -13.78 -18.33 -3.18
C LYS A 166 -12.61 -17.42 -3.48
N LEU A 167 -12.75 -16.54 -4.49
CA LEU A 167 -11.73 -15.55 -4.82
C LEU A 167 -11.51 -14.56 -3.66
N ASN A 168 -12.58 -14.10 -3.03
CA ASN A 168 -12.50 -13.20 -1.89
C ASN A 168 -11.84 -13.87 -0.67
N ASP A 169 -12.25 -15.10 -0.34
CA ASP A 169 -11.74 -15.84 0.83
C ASP A 169 -10.26 -16.24 0.65
N THR A 170 -9.89 -16.73 -0.54
CA THR A 170 -8.55 -17.26 -0.80
C THR A 170 -7.51 -16.15 -1.02
N CYS A 171 -7.89 -15.05 -1.70
CA CYS A 171 -6.94 -14.08 -2.24
C CYS A 171 -7.13 -12.68 -1.66
N LEU A 172 -8.17 -12.45 -0.82
CA LEU A 172 -8.54 -11.11 -0.34
C LEU A 172 -8.63 -10.09 -1.50
N LEU A 173 -9.06 -10.56 -2.66
CA LEU A 173 -9.39 -9.68 -3.78
C LEU A 173 -10.71 -9.00 -3.42
N TYR A 174 -10.64 -7.92 -2.66
CA TYR A 174 -11.78 -7.05 -2.41
C TYR A 174 -12.25 -6.45 -3.71
N THR A 175 -13.45 -6.80 -4.11
CA THR A 175 -14.08 -6.25 -5.33
C THR A 175 -14.59 -4.83 -5.13
N SER A 176 -14.78 -4.40 -3.90
CA SER A 176 -14.98 -2.99 -3.52
C SER A 176 -14.83 -2.87 -2.00
N ASP A 177 -14.07 -1.90 -1.52
CA ASP A 177 -14.22 -1.41 -0.16
C ASP A 177 -15.27 -0.30 -0.24
N ALA A 178 -16.54 -0.66 0.00
CA ALA A 178 -17.66 0.27 -0.06
C ALA A 178 -17.55 1.44 0.95
N ALA A 179 -16.52 1.44 1.78
CA ALA A 179 -16.20 2.53 2.71
C ALA A 179 -15.27 3.59 2.09
N ASP A 180 -14.57 3.26 0.99
CA ASP A 180 -13.59 4.16 0.36
C ASP A 180 -14.16 4.92 -0.87
N ASP A 181 -15.39 4.60 -1.30
CA ASP A 181 -16.05 5.23 -2.46
C ASP A 181 -16.98 6.40 -2.07
N LYS A 182 -16.74 7.04 -0.91
CA LYS A 182 -17.49 8.24 -0.49
C LYS A 182 -16.59 9.41 -0.22
#